data_7b8721cc6bbac85cc6fa7d7ef0c8644f
#
_entry.id   7b8721cc6bbac85cc6fa7d7ef0c8644f
#
_cell.length_a   1.000
_cell.length_b   1.000
_cell.length_c   1.000
_cell.angle_alpha   90.00
_cell.angle_beta   90.00
_cell.angle_gamma   90.00
#
_symmetry.space_group_name_H-M   'P 1'
#
loop_
_entity.id
_entity.type
_entity.pdbx_description
1 polymer ?
#
loop_
_entity_poly.entity_id
_entity_poly.type
_entity_poly.pdbx_seq_one_letter_code
_entity_poly.pdbx_strand_id
1 'polypeptide(L)'
;VMIWPMIETPTAVFNVREIAAHPRVAVLVMGTNDLAKELRSPLVPSRHPLVPHLAAALLAAREAGKVILDGVYNDVKNPEGFEAECRQGMEMGFDGKTLIHPSQVEPANTMWAPSADDIDYARRVIAAFDEAVADGRGVVTVDGRMIENLHVDNARRVLATAAAIAALD
;
A
#
# COMPACT_ATOMS: atom_id res chain seq x y z
N VAL A 1 19.71 -13.57 -3.92
CA VAL A 1 18.69 -12.98 -4.80
C VAL A 1 17.36 -12.97 -4.05
N MET A 2 16.69 -11.82 -3.98
CA MET A 2 15.34 -11.67 -3.43
C MET A 2 14.31 -11.98 -4.51
N ILE A 3 13.15 -12.46 -4.09
CA ILE A 3 12.06 -12.94 -4.98
C ILE A 3 10.85 -12.02 -4.81
N TRP A 4 10.19 -11.72 -5.91
CA TRP A 4 8.92 -11.01 -5.99
C TRP A 4 7.88 -11.96 -6.65
N PRO A 5 7.21 -12.83 -5.88
CA PRO A 5 6.24 -13.75 -6.43
C PRO A 5 4.96 -13.03 -6.86
N MET A 6 4.41 -13.46 -8.00
CA MET A 6 3.08 -13.08 -8.45
C MET A 6 2.03 -13.95 -7.75
N ILE A 7 1.06 -13.30 -7.12
CA ILE A 7 -0.11 -13.95 -6.51
C ILE A 7 -1.26 -13.84 -7.52
N GLU A 8 -1.39 -14.86 -8.36
CA GLU A 8 -2.22 -14.82 -9.56
C GLU A 8 -3.02 -16.10 -9.81
N THR A 9 -3.00 -17.02 -8.85
CA THR A 9 -3.77 -18.27 -8.92
C THR A 9 -4.51 -18.51 -7.60
N PRO A 10 -5.63 -19.27 -7.62
CA PRO A 10 -6.29 -19.70 -6.38
C PRO A 10 -5.35 -20.39 -5.41
N THR A 11 -4.47 -21.26 -5.91
CA THR A 11 -3.45 -21.95 -5.08
C THR A 11 -2.51 -20.94 -4.41
N ALA A 12 -2.05 -19.90 -5.15
CA ALA A 12 -1.20 -18.87 -4.57
C ALA A 12 -1.94 -18.06 -3.49
N VAL A 13 -3.22 -17.74 -3.69
CA VAL A 13 -4.04 -17.05 -2.69
C VAL A 13 -4.21 -17.89 -1.44
N PHE A 14 -4.50 -19.19 -1.55
CA PHE A 14 -4.61 -20.08 -0.39
C PHE A 14 -3.30 -20.25 0.38
N ASN A 15 -2.16 -20.18 -0.30
CA ASN A 15 -0.83 -20.33 0.31
C ASN A 15 -0.11 -19.00 0.54
N VAL A 16 -0.79 -17.87 0.36
CA VAL A 16 -0.13 -16.54 0.37
C VAL A 16 0.59 -16.24 1.68
N ARG A 17 0.08 -16.73 2.80
CA ARG A 17 0.71 -16.58 4.12
C ARG A 17 2.08 -17.25 4.18
N GLU A 18 2.18 -18.50 3.71
CA GLU A 18 3.43 -19.25 3.66
C GLU A 18 4.41 -18.63 2.66
N ILE A 19 3.90 -18.18 1.50
CA ILE A 19 4.70 -17.48 0.49
C ILE A 19 5.28 -16.20 1.09
N ALA A 20 4.47 -15.38 1.74
CA ALA A 20 4.90 -14.13 2.36
C ALA A 20 5.95 -14.34 3.46
N ALA A 21 5.80 -15.39 4.27
CA ALA A 21 6.71 -15.71 5.35
C ALA A 21 8.10 -16.19 4.88
N HIS A 22 8.25 -16.57 3.61
CA HIS A 22 9.52 -17.09 3.13
C HIS A 22 10.61 -15.99 3.16
N PRO A 23 11.81 -16.25 3.73
CA PRO A 23 12.84 -15.23 3.98
C PRO A 23 13.40 -14.58 2.71
N ARG A 24 13.32 -15.26 1.56
CA ARG A 24 13.76 -14.72 0.27
C ARG A 24 12.69 -13.88 -0.45
N VAL A 25 11.45 -13.85 0.03
CA VAL A 25 10.41 -13.00 -0.52
C VAL A 25 10.58 -11.59 0.04
N ALA A 26 10.69 -10.61 -0.84
CA ALA A 26 10.79 -9.20 -0.47
C ALA A 26 9.47 -8.46 -0.70
N VAL A 27 8.80 -8.74 -1.80
CA VAL A 27 7.59 -8.05 -2.26
C VAL A 27 6.61 -9.08 -2.77
N LEU A 28 5.33 -8.95 -2.45
CA LEU A 28 4.25 -9.67 -3.13
C LEU A 28 3.70 -8.81 -4.27
N VAL A 29 3.35 -9.42 -5.38
CA VAL A 29 2.77 -8.73 -6.54
C VAL A 29 1.44 -9.39 -6.90
N MET A 30 0.37 -8.62 -7.01
CA MET A 30 -0.93 -9.16 -7.41
C MET A 30 -1.02 -9.30 -8.93
N GLY A 31 -1.27 -10.52 -9.42
CA GLY A 31 -1.54 -10.81 -10.84
C GLY A 31 -3.04 -10.86 -11.10
N THR A 32 -3.69 -9.69 -11.14
CA THR A 32 -5.17 -9.58 -11.18
C THR A 32 -5.80 -10.14 -12.44
N ASN A 33 -5.13 -10.08 -13.59
CA ASN A 33 -5.64 -10.63 -14.86
C ASN A 33 -5.73 -12.15 -14.82
N ASP A 34 -4.63 -12.81 -14.46
CA ASP A 34 -4.60 -14.26 -14.39
C ASP A 34 -5.48 -14.79 -13.26
N LEU A 35 -5.51 -14.11 -12.12
CA LEU A 35 -6.41 -14.46 -11.03
C LEU A 35 -7.88 -14.40 -11.46
N ALA A 36 -8.31 -13.33 -12.14
CA ALA A 36 -9.67 -13.21 -12.67
C ALA A 36 -10.00 -14.34 -13.66
N LYS A 37 -9.06 -14.66 -14.55
CA LYS A 37 -9.20 -15.78 -15.49
C LYS A 37 -9.38 -17.11 -14.76
N GLU A 38 -8.54 -17.41 -13.78
CA GLU A 38 -8.63 -18.65 -13.00
C GLU A 38 -9.94 -18.74 -12.20
N LEU A 39 -10.42 -17.62 -11.68
CA LEU A 39 -11.70 -17.51 -10.99
C LEU A 39 -12.90 -17.53 -11.96
N ARG A 40 -12.68 -17.43 -13.26
CA ARG A 40 -13.71 -17.26 -14.30
C ARG A 40 -14.61 -16.04 -14.01
N SER A 41 -14.04 -15.00 -13.42
CA SER A 41 -14.75 -13.76 -13.09
C SER A 41 -14.47 -12.66 -14.11
N PRO A 42 -15.43 -11.76 -14.38
CA PRO A 42 -15.17 -10.61 -15.22
C PRO A 42 -14.26 -9.61 -14.50
N LEU A 43 -13.42 -8.92 -15.27
CA LEU A 43 -12.75 -7.72 -14.82
C LEU A 43 -13.76 -6.56 -14.87
N VAL A 44 -14.21 -6.12 -13.73
CA VAL A 44 -15.15 -5.00 -13.58
C VAL A 44 -14.47 -3.81 -12.91
N PRO A 45 -14.88 -2.56 -13.19
CA PRO A 45 -14.20 -1.36 -12.65
C PRO A 45 -14.10 -1.33 -11.13
N SER A 46 -15.10 -1.84 -10.42
CA SER A 46 -15.09 -1.92 -8.94
C SER A 46 -14.16 -2.99 -8.38
N ARG A 47 -13.69 -3.93 -9.21
CA ARG A 47 -12.90 -5.13 -8.84
C ARG A 47 -13.51 -5.96 -7.70
N HIS A 48 -14.81 -5.79 -7.40
CA HIS A 48 -15.45 -6.49 -6.27
C HIS A 48 -15.25 -8.01 -6.27
N PRO A 49 -15.15 -8.73 -7.42
CA PRO A 49 -14.84 -10.17 -7.38
C PRO A 49 -13.42 -10.49 -6.89
N LEU A 50 -12.49 -9.54 -7.03
CA LEU A 50 -11.09 -9.72 -6.63
C LEU A 50 -10.79 -9.20 -5.24
N VAL A 51 -11.56 -8.24 -4.71
CA VAL A 51 -11.32 -7.57 -3.43
C VAL A 51 -11.06 -8.55 -2.27
N PRO A 52 -11.80 -9.67 -2.08
CA PRO A 52 -11.52 -10.61 -1.01
C PRO A 52 -10.11 -11.22 -1.11
N HIS A 53 -9.64 -11.49 -2.32
CA HIS A 53 -8.33 -12.12 -2.57
C HIS A 53 -7.19 -11.09 -2.43
N LEU A 54 -7.41 -9.87 -2.88
CA LEU A 54 -6.52 -8.73 -2.66
C LEU A 54 -6.34 -8.48 -1.15
N ALA A 55 -7.44 -8.47 -0.39
CA ALA A 55 -7.42 -8.29 1.05
C ALA A 55 -6.67 -9.42 1.77
N ALA A 56 -6.88 -10.68 1.36
CA ALA A 56 -6.18 -11.82 1.95
C ALA A 56 -4.66 -11.73 1.72
N ALA A 57 -4.23 -11.37 0.52
CA ALA A 57 -2.82 -11.20 0.19
C ALA A 57 -2.19 -10.02 0.97
N LEU A 58 -2.93 -8.91 1.11
CA LEU A 58 -2.51 -7.76 1.90
C LEU A 58 -2.30 -8.12 3.38
N LEU A 59 -3.24 -8.85 3.97
CA LEU A 59 -3.11 -9.31 5.37
C LEU A 59 -1.86 -10.17 5.55
N ALA A 60 -1.60 -11.11 4.64
CA ALA A 60 -0.42 -11.97 4.69
C ALA A 60 0.88 -11.16 4.53
N ALA A 61 0.91 -10.18 3.64
CA ALA A 61 2.05 -9.28 3.48
C ALA A 61 2.32 -8.49 4.77
N ARG A 62 1.29 -7.94 5.40
CA ARG A 62 1.42 -7.17 6.65
C ARG A 62 1.85 -8.03 7.83
N GLU A 63 1.31 -9.24 7.98
CA GLU A 63 1.75 -10.22 9.00
C GLU A 63 3.24 -10.54 8.85
N ALA A 64 3.71 -10.71 7.62
CA ALA A 64 5.11 -11.03 7.32
C ALA A 64 6.04 -9.80 7.23
N GLY A 65 5.53 -8.57 7.41
CA GLY A 65 6.29 -7.33 7.27
C GLY A 65 6.81 -7.08 5.85
N LYS A 66 6.05 -7.51 4.82
CA LYS A 66 6.44 -7.40 3.41
C LYS A 66 5.71 -6.27 2.70
N VAL A 67 6.35 -5.75 1.66
CA VAL A 67 5.74 -4.85 0.69
C VAL A 67 4.80 -5.65 -0.21
N ILE A 68 3.69 -5.04 -0.63
CA ILE A 68 2.76 -5.63 -1.59
C ILE A 68 2.31 -4.59 -2.62
N LEU A 69 2.39 -4.99 -3.89
CA LEU A 69 1.98 -4.18 -5.03
C LEU A 69 0.66 -4.70 -5.61
N ASP A 70 -0.24 -3.76 -5.88
CA ASP A 70 -1.50 -4.03 -6.58
C ASP A 70 -1.24 -4.42 -8.04
N GLY A 71 -2.23 -5.04 -8.70
CA GLY A 71 -2.14 -5.51 -10.07
C GLY A 71 -2.26 -4.40 -11.12
N VAL A 72 -2.01 -4.76 -12.37
CA VAL A 72 -2.05 -3.84 -13.51
C VAL A 72 -3.46 -3.33 -13.83
N TYR A 73 -3.54 -2.14 -14.39
CA TYR A 73 -4.75 -1.59 -15.01
C TYR A 73 -4.64 -1.63 -16.53
N ASN A 74 -5.59 -2.31 -17.21
CA ASN A 74 -5.45 -2.67 -18.62
C ASN A 74 -5.84 -1.57 -19.61
N ASP A 75 -6.82 -0.73 -19.27
CA ASP A 75 -7.32 0.29 -20.20
C ASP A 75 -6.50 1.57 -20.13
N VAL A 76 -5.37 1.58 -20.84
CA VAL A 76 -4.42 2.72 -20.87
C VAL A 76 -5.03 4.00 -21.45
N LYS A 77 -6.21 3.91 -22.11
CA LYS A 77 -6.91 5.07 -22.66
C LYS A 77 -7.93 5.69 -21.69
N ASN A 78 -8.08 5.10 -20.52
CA ASN A 78 -9.00 5.55 -19.48
C ASN A 78 -8.23 6.00 -18.22
N PRO A 79 -7.68 7.22 -18.18
CA PRO A 79 -6.92 7.71 -17.04
C PRO A 79 -7.77 7.82 -15.77
N GLU A 80 -9.05 8.20 -15.88
CA GLU A 80 -9.96 8.32 -14.74
C GLU A 80 -10.20 6.96 -14.05
N GLY A 81 -10.38 5.91 -14.86
CA GLY A 81 -10.50 4.55 -14.36
C GLY A 81 -9.20 4.06 -13.71
N PHE A 82 -8.05 4.43 -14.26
CA PHE A 82 -6.75 4.12 -13.66
C PHE A 82 -6.59 4.80 -12.28
N GLU A 83 -6.89 6.08 -12.18
CA GLU A 83 -6.81 6.81 -10.91
C GLU A 83 -7.79 6.26 -9.87
N ALA A 84 -9.01 5.89 -10.27
CA ALA A 84 -9.98 5.27 -9.38
C ALA A 84 -9.49 3.93 -8.82
N GLU A 85 -8.84 3.11 -9.66
CA GLU A 85 -8.26 1.84 -9.23
C GLU A 85 -7.01 2.05 -8.34
N CYS A 86 -6.16 3.04 -8.64
CA CYS A 86 -5.03 3.43 -7.79
C CYS A 86 -5.53 3.87 -6.41
N ARG A 87 -6.55 4.71 -6.35
CA ARG A 87 -7.18 5.16 -5.11
C ARG A 87 -7.70 3.99 -4.29
N GLN A 88 -8.43 3.06 -4.90
CA GLN A 88 -8.90 1.85 -4.22
C GLN A 88 -7.74 1.04 -3.65
N GLY A 89 -6.67 0.82 -4.42
CA GLY A 89 -5.47 0.11 -3.96
C GLY A 89 -4.80 0.81 -2.78
N MET A 90 -4.62 2.12 -2.86
CA MET A 90 -4.05 2.94 -1.79
C MET A 90 -4.92 2.90 -0.53
N GLU A 91 -6.24 3.06 -0.65
CA GLU A 91 -7.19 3.01 0.46
C GLU A 91 -7.26 1.61 1.11
N MET A 92 -7.08 0.54 0.33
CA MET A 92 -6.94 -0.82 0.86
C MET A 92 -5.63 -1.01 1.64
N GLY A 93 -4.59 -0.20 1.37
CA GLY A 93 -3.30 -0.25 2.03
C GLY A 93 -2.17 -0.88 1.22
N PHE A 94 -2.29 -0.99 -0.11
CA PHE A 94 -1.18 -1.40 -0.98
C PHE A 94 -0.06 -0.35 -0.97
N ASP A 95 1.18 -0.78 -1.13
CA ASP A 95 2.36 0.08 -1.13
C ASP A 95 2.65 0.71 -2.50
N GLY A 96 1.94 0.28 -3.52
CA GLY A 96 2.07 0.72 -4.91
C GLY A 96 1.31 -0.18 -5.86
N LYS A 97 1.60 -0.05 -7.16
CA LYS A 97 0.91 -0.76 -8.23
C LYS A 97 1.89 -1.12 -9.35
N THR A 98 1.71 -2.28 -9.94
CA THR A 98 2.42 -2.62 -11.20
C THR A 98 1.79 -1.87 -12.37
N LEU A 99 2.64 -1.40 -13.29
CA LEU A 99 2.25 -0.54 -14.41
C LEU A 99 2.60 -1.21 -15.74
N ILE A 100 1.81 -0.96 -16.77
CA ILE A 100 2.02 -1.52 -18.11
C ILE A 100 2.23 -0.45 -19.19
N HIS A 101 2.15 0.84 -18.82
CA HIS A 101 2.34 1.93 -19.76
C HIS A 101 2.99 3.15 -19.10
N PRO A 102 3.90 3.89 -19.80
CA PRO A 102 4.56 5.05 -19.22
C PRO A 102 3.62 6.15 -18.70
N SER A 103 2.45 6.34 -19.35
CA SER A 103 1.47 7.34 -18.89
C SER A 103 0.86 7.05 -17.52
N GLN A 104 1.06 5.85 -16.99
CA GLN A 104 0.57 5.45 -15.65
C GLN A 104 1.57 5.80 -14.54
N VAL A 105 2.81 6.14 -14.87
CA VAL A 105 3.89 6.33 -13.88
C VAL A 105 3.62 7.54 -13.00
N GLU A 106 3.43 8.71 -13.60
CA GLU A 106 3.21 9.95 -12.85
C GLU A 106 1.94 9.92 -11.98
N PRO A 107 0.76 9.50 -12.49
CA PRO A 107 -0.43 9.38 -11.65
C PRO A 107 -0.28 8.36 -10.51
N ALA A 108 0.40 7.24 -10.74
CA ALA A 108 0.68 6.28 -9.67
C ALA A 108 1.60 6.88 -8.60
N ASN A 109 2.70 7.52 -8.99
CA ASN A 109 3.62 8.17 -8.06
C ASN A 109 2.89 9.23 -7.23
N THR A 110 2.08 10.06 -7.85
CA THR A 110 1.27 11.08 -7.16
C THR A 110 0.31 10.45 -6.14
N MET A 111 -0.33 9.32 -6.48
CA MET A 111 -1.30 8.65 -5.61
C MET A 111 -0.67 8.07 -4.35
N TRP A 112 0.54 7.52 -4.42
CA TRP A 112 1.22 6.90 -3.29
C TRP A 112 2.23 7.82 -2.59
N ALA A 113 2.56 8.98 -3.17
CA ALA A 113 3.40 9.96 -2.48
C ALA A 113 2.63 10.64 -1.34
N PRO A 114 3.25 10.83 -0.17
CA PRO A 114 2.68 11.66 0.87
C PRO A 114 2.51 13.10 0.40
N SER A 115 1.34 13.69 0.67
CA SER A 115 1.13 15.11 0.40
C SER A 115 1.94 16.01 1.33
N ALA A 116 2.08 17.30 0.99
CA ALA A 116 2.71 18.27 1.88
C ALA A 116 1.99 18.37 3.24
N ASP A 117 0.66 18.26 3.23
CA ASP A 117 -0.16 18.29 4.44
C ASP A 117 0.06 17.04 5.31
N ASP A 118 0.19 15.86 4.68
CA ASP A 118 0.51 14.61 5.40
C ASP A 118 1.88 14.70 6.08
N ILE A 119 2.86 15.26 5.37
CA ILE A 119 4.23 15.43 5.88
C ILE A 119 4.23 16.42 7.07
N ASP A 120 3.54 17.55 6.94
CA ASP A 120 3.44 18.53 8.02
C ASP A 120 2.71 17.93 9.23
N TYR A 121 1.57 17.28 9.02
CA TYR A 121 0.84 16.61 10.08
C TYR A 121 1.69 15.55 10.78
N ALA A 122 2.42 14.73 10.03
CA ALA A 122 3.31 13.72 10.58
C ALA A 122 4.41 14.32 11.47
N ARG A 123 5.01 15.44 11.08
CA ARG A 123 5.99 16.18 11.92
C ARG A 123 5.38 16.66 13.21
N ARG A 124 4.19 17.25 13.16
CA ARG A 124 3.48 17.75 14.34
C ARG A 124 3.09 16.63 15.29
N VAL A 125 2.63 15.49 14.77
CA VAL A 125 2.30 14.30 15.57
C VAL A 125 3.52 13.80 16.34
N ILE A 126 4.67 13.65 15.68
CA ILE A 126 5.90 13.16 16.32
C ILE A 126 6.37 14.16 17.39
N ALA A 127 6.46 15.45 17.05
CA ALA A 127 6.92 16.48 17.97
C ALA A 127 6.05 16.56 19.24
N ALA A 128 4.72 16.58 19.08
CA ALA A 128 3.80 16.65 20.21
C ALA A 128 3.85 15.40 21.09
N PHE A 129 4.03 14.23 20.48
CA PHE A 129 4.14 12.97 21.22
C PHE A 129 5.45 12.89 22.00
N ASP A 130 6.58 13.25 21.38
CA ASP A 130 7.90 13.24 22.04
C ASP A 130 7.92 14.19 23.24
N GLU A 131 7.30 15.39 23.13
CA GLU A 131 7.13 16.33 24.23
C GLU A 131 6.27 15.72 25.36
N ALA A 132 5.14 15.09 25.01
CA ALA A 132 4.27 14.46 26.00
C ALA A 132 4.96 13.31 26.75
N VAL A 133 5.76 12.52 26.05
CA VAL A 133 6.54 11.43 26.66
C VAL A 133 7.61 11.99 27.61
N ALA A 134 8.30 13.07 27.23
CA ALA A 134 9.27 13.74 28.10
C ALA A 134 8.62 14.25 29.39
N ASP A 135 7.35 14.67 29.33
CA ASP A 135 6.54 15.09 30.49
C ASP A 135 5.89 13.92 31.27
N GLY A 136 6.18 12.67 30.89
CA GLY A 136 5.60 11.46 31.51
C GLY A 136 4.13 11.20 31.12
N ARG A 137 3.64 11.79 30.04
CA ARG A 137 2.31 11.59 29.47
C ARG A 137 2.38 10.63 28.29
N GLY A 138 1.55 9.59 28.26
CA GLY A 138 1.50 8.60 27.18
C GLY A 138 0.53 8.95 26.04
N VAL A 139 -0.22 10.03 26.16
CA VAL A 139 -1.27 10.47 25.23
C VAL A 139 -1.24 11.97 25.08
N VAL A 140 -1.41 12.46 23.86
CA VAL A 140 -1.47 13.88 23.53
C VAL A 140 -2.54 14.12 22.45
N THR A 141 -3.01 15.34 22.31
CA THR A 141 -3.97 15.74 21.28
C THR A 141 -3.31 16.64 20.24
N VAL A 142 -3.46 16.29 18.96
CA VAL A 142 -3.05 17.12 17.81
C VAL A 142 -4.28 17.34 16.92
N ASP A 143 -4.59 18.59 16.61
CA ASP A 143 -5.78 19.00 15.83
C ASP A 143 -7.10 18.38 16.34
N GLY A 144 -7.24 18.27 17.66
CA GLY A 144 -8.43 17.68 18.31
C GLY A 144 -8.49 16.15 18.26
N ARG A 145 -7.46 15.47 17.75
CA ARG A 145 -7.37 14.00 17.67
C ARG A 145 -6.41 13.48 18.72
N MET A 146 -6.82 12.44 19.41
CA MET A 146 -5.95 11.73 20.35
C MET A 146 -4.83 11.01 19.59
N ILE A 147 -3.59 11.20 20.04
CA ILE A 147 -2.39 10.60 19.47
C ILE A 147 -1.85 9.57 20.44
N GLU A 148 -1.60 8.38 19.90
CA GLU A 148 -1.01 7.22 20.57
C GLU A 148 0.16 6.70 19.73
N ASN A 149 0.90 5.71 20.24
CA ASN A 149 2.05 5.10 19.55
C ASN A 149 1.78 4.71 18.10
N LEU A 150 0.59 4.11 17.81
CA LEU A 150 0.24 3.70 16.45
C LEU A 150 0.21 4.88 15.45
N HIS A 151 -0.19 6.06 15.91
CA HIS A 151 -0.21 7.27 15.08
C HIS A 151 1.20 7.79 14.82
N VAL A 152 2.09 7.67 15.83
CA VAL A 152 3.51 8.05 15.70
C VAL A 152 4.23 7.11 14.73
N ASP A 153 3.96 5.81 14.80
CA ASP A 153 4.56 4.83 13.87
C ASP A 153 4.12 5.10 12.43
N ASN A 154 2.83 5.44 12.23
CA ASN A 154 2.34 5.87 10.91
C ASN A 154 3.01 7.18 10.45
N ALA A 155 3.14 8.16 11.33
CA ALA A 155 3.80 9.43 11.01
C ALA A 155 5.27 9.23 10.61
N ARG A 156 6.01 8.39 11.34
CA ARG A 156 7.38 8.02 10.98
C ARG A 156 7.47 7.36 9.61
N ARG A 157 6.52 6.49 9.26
CA ARG A 157 6.45 5.85 7.95
C ARG A 157 6.21 6.89 6.84
N VAL A 158 5.29 7.83 7.04
CA VAL A 158 5.03 8.93 6.10
C VAL A 158 6.31 9.74 5.83
N LEU A 159 7.04 10.14 6.88
CA LEU A 159 8.29 10.89 6.72
C LEU A 159 9.40 10.07 6.06
N ALA A 160 9.50 8.79 6.37
CA ALA A 160 10.47 7.90 5.73
C ALA A 160 10.19 7.74 4.23
N THR A 161 8.92 7.60 3.84
CA THR A 161 8.51 7.56 2.43
C THR A 161 8.84 8.87 1.72
N ALA A 162 8.51 10.03 2.31
CA ALA A 162 8.82 11.34 1.75
C ALA A 162 10.33 11.54 1.57
N ALA A 163 11.13 11.15 2.56
CA ALA A 163 12.59 11.24 2.48
C ALA A 163 13.18 10.32 1.39
N ALA A 164 12.63 9.11 1.23
CA ALA A 164 13.06 8.19 0.20
C ALA A 164 12.75 8.72 -1.21
N ILE A 165 11.56 9.33 -1.41
CA ILE A 165 11.19 9.97 -2.68
C ILE A 165 12.14 11.14 -2.99
N ALA A 166 12.38 12.03 -2.02
CA ALA A 166 13.28 13.19 -2.20
C ALA A 166 14.74 12.78 -2.47
N ALA A 167 15.13 11.58 -2.17
CA ALA A 167 16.48 11.06 -2.48
C ALA A 167 16.60 10.47 -3.91
N LEU A 168 15.51 10.39 -4.67
CA LEU A 168 15.51 9.93 -6.07
C LEU A 168 15.68 11.09 -7.06
N ASP A 169 15.45 12.34 -6.63
CA ASP A 169 15.66 13.58 -7.39
C ASP A 169 17.12 14.04 -7.27
#